data_30b960e9d6f411b76978cd5ed54e0d23
#
_entry.id   30b960e9d6f411b76978cd5ed54e0d23
#
_cell.length_a   1.000
_cell.length_b   1.000
_cell.length_c   1.000
_cell.angle_alpha   90.00
_cell.angle_beta   90.00
_cell.angle_gamma   90.00
#
_symmetry.space_group_name_H-M   'P 1'
#
loop_
_entity.id
_entity.type
_entity.pdbx_description
1 polymer ?
#
loop_
_entity_poly.entity_id
_entity_poly.type
_entity_poly.pdbx_seq_one_letter_code
_entity_poly.pdbx_strand_id
1 'polypeptide(L)'
;MSRKRTMSRAQGGIITALITVLLVICGIFYSLTGVNPGGVFSTTEAPASDTPLDIATNTPFQPGDVPATLDPGQATLAPQTAEWWRIYFTDPLTINDPTNYSNSIEQRLIEFINVSQTSIHIASFEFDLDPVADALIAAHNRGVDVRWVTDNEYGLDADFEPGGGQFAKLQNAGIEVRSDSRTALMHNKFWIFDGLVLWTGSTNITKNGIFVQDNNTIVFQAPELATIYEGEFQEMWDGKFGPKSPSQLAEQSVVINGTPIQVIFTSEDPAIEPAIIPLVNTATKSIRFLAFSFTDYPLAKAMIDRAQQGVDVAGVMDKTQSGGTGAELGTLFCAGVPVRQDGNPQFMHSKVIIIDERYVITGSLNFSTSAEESNDENVIIIDNPDIARLYLQNFDQVYSQGTAPDPAKITCP
;
A
#
# COMPACT_ATOMS: atom_id res chain seq x y z
N MET A 1 -41.13 6.07 -42.51
CA MET A 1 -41.07 4.63 -42.18
C MET A 1 -39.64 4.31 -41.71
N SER A 2 -39.41 4.34 -40.40
CA SER A 2 -38.11 4.06 -39.77
C SER A 2 -38.17 2.69 -39.10
N ARG A 3 -37.36 1.74 -39.56
CA ARG A 3 -37.22 0.40 -38.95
C ARG A 3 -36.26 0.47 -37.77
N LYS A 4 -36.76 0.37 -36.54
CA LYS A 4 -35.98 0.07 -35.35
C LYS A 4 -35.45 -1.37 -35.43
N ARG A 5 -34.13 -1.56 -35.45
CA ARG A 5 -33.49 -2.87 -35.23
C ARG A 5 -33.46 -3.14 -33.72
N THR A 6 -34.21 -4.12 -33.29
CA THR A 6 -34.10 -4.72 -31.93
C THR A 6 -32.95 -5.69 -31.93
N MET A 7 -31.92 -5.40 -31.12
CA MET A 7 -30.88 -6.40 -30.81
C MET A 7 -31.48 -7.55 -30.00
N SER A 8 -31.15 -8.79 -30.35
CA SER A 8 -31.69 -9.98 -29.71
C SER A 8 -31.01 -10.22 -28.35
N ARG A 9 -31.79 -10.64 -27.36
CA ARG A 9 -31.39 -11.02 -26.00
C ARG A 9 -30.27 -12.08 -25.92
N ALA A 10 -29.91 -12.71 -27.02
CA ALA A 10 -28.88 -13.75 -27.07
C ALA A 10 -27.42 -13.22 -27.09
N GLN A 11 -27.18 -11.96 -27.48
CA GLN A 11 -25.81 -11.43 -27.52
C GLN A 11 -25.36 -10.80 -26.20
N GLY A 12 -26.27 -10.34 -25.33
CA GLY A 12 -25.94 -9.86 -23.99
C GLY A 12 -25.52 -10.97 -23.04
N GLY A 13 -26.10 -12.18 -23.20
CA GLY A 13 -25.79 -13.31 -22.31
C GLY A 13 -24.42 -13.96 -22.53
N ILE A 14 -23.82 -13.81 -23.71
CA ILE A 14 -22.51 -14.41 -24.04
C ILE A 14 -21.37 -13.57 -23.47
N ILE A 15 -21.51 -12.24 -23.44
CA ILE A 15 -20.48 -11.34 -22.90
C ILE A 15 -20.45 -11.43 -21.37
N THR A 16 -21.61 -11.47 -20.72
CA THR A 16 -21.70 -11.66 -19.26
C THR A 16 -21.18 -13.04 -18.83
N ALA A 17 -21.45 -14.10 -19.59
CA ALA A 17 -20.95 -15.45 -19.31
C ALA A 17 -19.41 -15.55 -19.48
N LEU A 18 -18.80 -14.78 -20.39
CA LEU A 18 -17.35 -14.79 -20.58
C LEU A 18 -16.62 -14.05 -19.45
N ILE A 19 -17.17 -12.97 -18.94
CA ILE A 19 -16.60 -12.23 -17.79
C ILE A 19 -16.71 -13.06 -16.50
N THR A 20 -17.86 -13.70 -16.28
CA THR A 20 -18.06 -14.59 -15.11
C THR A 20 -17.16 -15.83 -15.18
N VAL A 21 -16.87 -16.38 -16.37
CA VAL A 21 -15.94 -17.52 -16.51
C VAL A 21 -14.49 -17.10 -16.27
N LEU A 22 -14.08 -15.87 -16.62
CA LEU A 22 -12.72 -15.38 -16.31
C LEU A 22 -12.54 -15.16 -14.80
N LEU A 23 -13.53 -14.62 -14.11
CA LEU A 23 -13.49 -14.42 -12.64
C LEU A 23 -13.55 -15.74 -11.87
N VAL A 24 -14.31 -16.73 -12.34
CA VAL A 24 -14.36 -18.08 -11.77
C VAL A 24 -13.05 -18.85 -12.01
N ILE A 25 -12.36 -18.63 -13.13
CA ILE A 25 -11.04 -19.27 -13.38
C ILE A 25 -9.97 -18.66 -12.45
N CYS A 26 -9.99 -17.38 -12.14
CA CYS A 26 -9.12 -16.80 -11.12
C CYS A 26 -9.44 -17.36 -9.71
N GLY A 27 -10.72 -17.50 -9.34
CA GLY A 27 -11.14 -18.06 -8.04
C GLY A 27 -10.87 -19.57 -7.91
N ILE A 28 -11.02 -20.36 -8.97
CA ILE A 28 -10.78 -21.82 -8.96
C ILE A 28 -9.29 -22.16 -8.95
N PHE A 29 -8.42 -21.34 -9.52
CA PHE A 29 -6.96 -21.51 -9.38
C PHE A 29 -6.50 -21.36 -7.93
N TYR A 30 -7.18 -20.55 -7.14
CA TYR A 30 -6.92 -20.35 -5.71
C TYR A 30 -7.35 -21.57 -4.87
N SER A 31 -8.40 -22.28 -5.29
CA SER A 31 -8.99 -23.41 -4.54
C SER A 31 -8.38 -24.79 -4.87
N LEU A 32 -7.63 -24.92 -5.97
CA LEU A 32 -7.13 -26.21 -6.46
C LEU A 32 -5.64 -26.46 -6.22
N THR A 33 -4.87 -25.49 -5.69
CA THR A 33 -3.44 -25.66 -5.35
C THR A 33 -3.19 -26.01 -3.88
N GLY A 34 -4.22 -26.29 -3.08
CA GLY A 34 -4.11 -26.80 -1.72
C GLY A 34 -3.67 -28.26 -1.67
N VAL A 35 -2.50 -28.60 -2.23
CA VAL A 35 -1.89 -29.92 -2.06
C VAL A 35 -1.06 -29.94 -0.78
N ASN A 36 -1.54 -30.69 0.18
CA ASN A 36 -0.84 -31.04 1.39
C ASN A 36 0.04 -32.29 1.14
N PRO A 37 1.37 -32.22 1.11
CA PRO A 37 2.20 -33.40 1.14
C PRO A 37 2.59 -33.70 2.58
N GLY A 38 1.86 -34.63 3.20
CA GLY A 38 2.31 -35.28 4.43
C GLY A 38 3.66 -35.99 4.19
N GLY A 39 4.66 -35.60 4.94
CA GLY A 39 5.97 -36.24 5.00
C GLY A 39 6.50 -36.17 6.43
N VAL A 40 6.52 -37.30 7.07
CA VAL A 40 7.08 -37.61 8.37
C VAL A 40 8.53 -37.17 8.47
N PHE A 41 8.88 -36.35 9.48
CA PHE A 41 10.23 -36.26 9.99
C PHE A 41 10.29 -36.30 11.52
N SER A 42 11.22 -37.09 11.96
CA SER A 42 11.56 -37.51 13.30
C SER A 42 12.01 -36.36 14.19
N THR A 43 11.55 -36.39 15.44
CA THR A 43 11.94 -35.54 16.56
C THR A 43 13.37 -35.78 16.99
N THR A 44 14.17 -34.72 17.11
CA THR A 44 15.29 -34.66 18.04
C THR A 44 15.10 -33.44 18.92
N GLU A 45 14.86 -33.69 20.20
CA GLU A 45 14.81 -32.68 21.27
C GLU A 45 16.15 -32.00 21.45
N ALA A 46 16.17 -30.69 21.60
CA ALA A 46 17.25 -29.92 22.16
C ALA A 46 16.75 -29.19 23.44
N PRO A 47 17.59 -28.97 24.44
CA PRO A 47 17.16 -28.72 25.82
C PRO A 47 16.63 -27.33 26.07
N ALA A 48 15.60 -27.26 26.92
CA ALA A 48 14.99 -26.05 27.43
C ALA A 48 15.99 -25.15 28.19
N SER A 49 16.01 -23.87 27.85
CA SER A 49 16.62 -22.81 28.64
C SER A 49 15.50 -21.98 29.25
N ASP A 50 15.29 -22.19 30.56
CA ASP A 50 14.40 -21.37 31.39
C ASP A 50 15.02 -20.00 31.64
N THR A 51 14.57 -18.99 30.91
CA THR A 51 14.64 -17.59 31.32
C THR A 51 13.23 -16.99 31.21
N PRO A 52 12.72 -16.35 32.30
CA PRO A 52 11.40 -15.73 32.26
C PRO A 52 11.43 -14.55 31.28
N LEU A 53 10.51 -14.57 30.31
CA LEU A 53 10.20 -13.41 29.50
C LEU A 53 9.56 -12.35 30.40
N ASP A 54 10.25 -11.24 30.56
CA ASP A 54 9.67 -10.01 31.13
C ASP A 54 8.52 -9.57 30.21
N ILE A 55 7.31 -9.70 30.73
CA ILE A 55 6.11 -9.13 30.12
C ILE A 55 6.26 -7.61 30.25
N ALA A 56 6.60 -6.95 29.16
CA ALA A 56 6.60 -5.49 29.08
C ALA A 56 5.19 -4.99 29.42
N THR A 57 5.07 -4.33 30.57
CA THR A 57 3.86 -3.63 30.99
C THR A 57 3.49 -2.57 29.97
N ASN A 58 2.25 -2.60 29.49
CA ASN A 58 1.66 -1.60 28.61
C ASN A 58 1.75 -0.21 29.26
N THR A 59 2.76 0.55 28.89
CA THR A 59 2.82 1.99 29.15
C THR A 59 2.24 2.71 27.92
N PRO A 60 1.29 3.66 28.11
CA PRO A 60 0.80 4.47 27.02
C PRO A 60 1.94 5.25 26.36
N PHE A 61 1.89 5.36 25.03
CA PHE A 61 2.82 6.16 24.25
C PHE A 61 2.89 7.59 24.82
N GLN A 62 4.05 8.01 25.31
CA GLN A 62 4.33 9.38 25.71
C GLN A 62 5.23 10.02 24.64
N PRO A 63 4.96 11.24 24.18
CA PRO A 63 5.91 11.97 23.33
C PRO A 63 7.23 12.12 24.08
N GLY A 64 8.28 11.46 23.59
CA GLY A 64 9.61 11.51 24.21
C GLY A 64 10.23 10.16 24.60
N ASP A 65 9.50 9.06 24.59
CA ASP A 65 10.05 7.72 24.88
C ASP A 65 10.72 7.13 23.62
N VAL A 66 12.00 7.45 23.45
CA VAL A 66 12.88 6.82 22.46
C VAL A 66 13.78 5.85 23.18
N PRO A 67 13.79 4.54 22.88
CA PRO A 67 14.81 3.62 23.38
C PRO A 67 16.17 3.98 22.79
N ALA A 68 17.12 4.28 23.65
CA ALA A 68 18.51 4.54 23.30
C ALA A 68 19.23 3.23 22.93
N THR A 69 20.01 3.29 21.84
CA THR A 69 21.12 2.42 21.41
C THR A 69 20.81 0.98 21.04
N LEU A 70 20.90 0.69 19.74
CA LEU A 70 20.93 -0.65 19.17
C LEU A 70 22.38 -1.14 18.97
N ASP A 71 22.59 -2.41 19.26
CA ASP A 71 23.84 -3.14 19.05
C ASP A 71 24.09 -3.37 17.54
N PRO A 72 25.32 -3.18 16.99
CA PRO A 72 25.61 -3.24 15.55
C PRO A 72 25.55 -4.63 14.89
N GLY A 73 25.08 -5.64 15.59
CA GLY A 73 25.16 -7.05 15.15
C GLY A 73 23.88 -7.71 14.61
N GLN A 74 22.75 -7.05 14.62
CA GLN A 74 21.48 -7.59 14.08
C GLN A 74 21.01 -6.77 12.90
N ALA A 75 21.21 -7.30 11.69
CA ALA A 75 20.64 -6.78 10.46
C ALA A 75 19.16 -7.19 10.34
N THR A 76 18.33 -6.71 11.25
CA THR A 76 16.89 -6.61 11.07
C THR A 76 16.58 -5.14 10.81
N LEU A 77 15.69 -4.85 9.87
CA LEU A 77 15.23 -3.49 9.58
C LEU A 77 14.57 -2.88 10.83
N ALA A 78 15.41 -2.47 11.80
CA ALA A 78 14.93 -1.78 12.97
C ALA A 78 14.39 -0.41 12.55
N PRO A 79 13.21 0.02 13.05
CA PRO A 79 12.64 1.31 12.71
C PRO A 79 13.63 2.41 13.12
N GLN A 80 14.21 3.10 12.15
CA GLN A 80 15.01 4.29 12.44
C GLN A 80 14.02 5.46 12.59
N THR A 81 13.93 5.96 13.79
CA THR A 81 13.01 7.03 14.16
C THR A 81 13.72 8.37 14.11
N ALA A 82 13.31 9.25 13.19
CA ALA A 82 13.27 10.66 13.56
C ALA A 82 12.12 10.85 14.56
N GLU A 83 12.19 11.83 15.46
CA GLU A 83 11.19 12.04 16.53
C GLU A 83 9.74 12.20 16.00
N TRP A 84 9.56 12.56 14.72
CA TRP A 84 8.27 12.89 14.13
C TRP A 84 7.82 12.03 12.95
N TRP A 85 8.64 11.07 12.48
CA TRP A 85 8.25 10.08 11.46
C TRP A 85 8.81 8.69 11.75
N ARG A 86 8.14 7.66 11.22
CA ARG A 86 8.56 6.25 11.28
C ARG A 86 8.20 5.59 9.96
N ILE A 87 8.99 4.60 9.55
CA ILE A 87 8.73 3.81 8.35
C ILE A 87 8.77 2.34 8.73
N TYR A 88 7.80 1.60 8.22
CA TYR A 88 7.71 0.16 8.35
C TYR A 88 7.63 -0.46 6.97
N PHE A 89 8.44 -1.49 6.74
CA PHE A 89 8.38 -2.33 5.57
C PHE A 89 7.91 -3.71 5.98
N THR A 90 7.14 -4.38 5.14
CA THR A 90 6.88 -5.81 5.31
C THR A 90 8.15 -6.59 5.00
N ASP A 91 8.30 -7.74 5.62
CA ASP A 91 9.37 -8.68 5.33
C ASP A 91 8.76 -10.10 5.21
N PRO A 92 8.10 -10.41 4.09
CA PRO A 92 7.37 -11.67 3.92
C PRO A 92 8.26 -12.91 3.92
N LEU A 93 9.59 -12.76 3.88
CA LEU A 93 10.52 -13.88 4.01
C LEU A 93 10.80 -14.25 5.48
N THR A 94 10.67 -13.31 6.40
CA THR A 94 10.96 -13.52 7.84
C THR A 94 9.73 -13.29 8.72
N ILE A 95 8.83 -12.39 8.35
CA ILE A 95 7.59 -12.06 9.07
C ILE A 95 6.42 -12.47 8.17
N ASN A 96 6.16 -13.78 8.09
CA ASN A 96 5.18 -14.37 7.17
C ASN A 96 4.10 -15.21 7.85
N ASP A 97 4.04 -15.18 9.17
CA ASP A 97 3.07 -15.94 9.97
C ASP A 97 2.27 -15.00 10.88
N PRO A 98 0.96 -14.83 10.65
CA PRO A 98 0.10 -14.00 11.49
C PRO A 98 -0.05 -14.52 12.93
N THR A 99 0.34 -15.75 13.23
CA THR A 99 0.37 -16.28 14.60
C THR A 99 1.66 -15.90 15.35
N ASN A 100 2.69 -15.44 14.64
CA ASN A 100 3.94 -14.92 15.17
C ASN A 100 4.24 -13.55 14.57
N TYR A 101 3.40 -12.58 14.90
CA TYR A 101 3.39 -11.25 14.29
C TYR A 101 4.27 -10.21 14.97
N SER A 102 5.16 -10.60 15.87
CA SER A 102 6.13 -9.70 16.51
C SER A 102 6.90 -8.88 15.50
N ASN A 103 6.89 -7.55 15.68
CA ASN A 103 7.44 -6.55 14.76
C ASN A 103 6.73 -6.41 13.40
N SER A 104 5.59 -7.04 13.18
CA SER A 104 4.77 -6.82 11.99
C SER A 104 4.16 -5.42 11.95
N ILE A 105 3.75 -5.00 10.76
CA ILE A 105 2.96 -3.77 10.57
C ILE A 105 1.64 -3.85 11.36
N GLU A 106 1.02 -5.03 11.46
CA GLU A 106 -0.19 -5.25 12.27
C GLU A 106 0.04 -4.89 13.74
N GLN A 107 1.12 -5.40 14.34
CA GLN A 107 1.45 -5.08 15.72
C GLN A 107 1.64 -3.58 15.93
N ARG A 108 2.36 -2.92 15.02
CA ARG A 108 2.57 -1.47 15.10
C ARG A 108 1.26 -0.69 14.98
N LEU A 109 0.38 -1.10 14.08
CA LEU A 109 -0.93 -0.48 13.93
C LEU A 109 -1.77 -0.62 15.21
N ILE A 110 -1.80 -1.81 15.81
CA ILE A 110 -2.50 -2.07 17.08
C ILE A 110 -1.94 -1.19 18.22
N GLU A 111 -0.62 -0.94 18.25
CA GLU A 111 0.00 -0.02 19.22
C GLU A 111 -0.59 1.40 19.09
N PHE A 112 -0.72 1.95 17.87
CA PHE A 112 -1.36 3.26 17.63
C PHE A 112 -2.83 3.27 18.01
N ILE A 113 -3.59 2.23 17.66
CA ILE A 113 -5.00 2.10 18.04
C ILE A 113 -5.16 2.09 19.58
N ASN A 114 -4.30 1.37 20.28
CA ASN A 114 -4.39 1.22 21.74
C ASN A 114 -4.12 2.54 22.51
N VAL A 115 -3.27 3.41 21.96
CA VAL A 115 -2.93 4.69 22.63
C VAL A 115 -3.84 5.85 22.24
N SER A 116 -4.65 5.72 21.20
CA SER A 116 -5.59 6.75 20.75
C SER A 116 -6.63 7.08 21.81
N GLN A 117 -6.92 8.39 21.96
CA GLN A 117 -7.75 8.93 23.03
C GLN A 117 -9.05 9.58 22.52
N THR A 118 -9.06 10.15 21.32
CA THR A 118 -10.18 10.98 20.82
C THR A 118 -10.80 10.46 19.54
N SER A 119 -9.99 10.13 18.52
CA SER A 119 -10.51 9.70 17.23
C SER A 119 -9.55 8.75 16.49
N ILE A 120 -10.12 7.85 15.67
CA ILE A 120 -9.42 7.05 14.68
C ILE A 120 -10.27 7.09 13.42
N HIS A 121 -9.84 7.89 12.43
CA HIS A 121 -10.51 8.02 11.14
C HIS A 121 -9.72 7.25 10.08
N ILE A 122 -10.39 6.40 9.34
CA ILE A 122 -9.78 5.39 8.48
C ILE A 122 -10.37 5.48 7.07
N ALA A 123 -9.51 5.66 6.07
CA ALA A 123 -9.85 5.38 4.68
C ALA A 123 -8.93 4.26 4.19
N SER A 124 -9.47 3.03 4.11
CA SER A 124 -8.67 1.86 3.79
C SER A 124 -9.48 0.83 3.01
N PHE A 125 -8.87 0.33 1.93
CA PHE A 125 -9.48 -0.42 0.84
C PHE A 125 -10.02 -1.78 1.26
N GLU A 126 -9.18 -2.65 1.82
CA GLU A 126 -9.46 -4.03 2.21
C GLU A 126 -9.17 -4.25 3.70
N PHE A 127 -9.89 -5.19 4.32
CA PHE A 127 -9.70 -5.52 5.73
C PHE A 127 -10.09 -6.95 6.06
N ASP A 128 -9.15 -7.76 6.63
CA ASP A 128 -9.42 -9.14 7.05
C ASP A 128 -8.70 -9.57 8.36
N LEU A 129 -8.26 -8.61 9.20
CA LEU A 129 -7.46 -8.87 10.40
C LEU A 129 -8.30 -8.74 11.68
N ASP A 130 -8.65 -9.87 12.28
CA ASP A 130 -9.38 -9.93 13.56
C ASP A 130 -8.70 -9.20 14.72
N PRO A 131 -7.36 -9.28 14.92
CA PRO A 131 -6.72 -8.56 16.02
C PRO A 131 -6.85 -7.03 15.89
N VAL A 132 -6.84 -6.50 14.66
CA VAL A 132 -7.07 -5.07 14.40
C VAL A 132 -8.52 -4.70 14.67
N ALA A 133 -9.49 -5.53 14.25
CA ALA A 133 -10.91 -5.33 14.55
C ALA A 133 -11.16 -5.30 16.07
N ASP A 134 -10.56 -6.23 16.82
CA ASP A 134 -10.67 -6.28 18.28
C ASP A 134 -10.08 -5.04 18.96
N ALA A 135 -8.93 -4.55 18.47
CA ALA A 135 -8.31 -3.33 18.98
C ALA A 135 -9.17 -2.08 18.71
N LEU A 136 -9.79 -1.95 17.52
CA LEU A 136 -10.71 -0.86 17.18
C LEU A 136 -11.98 -0.89 18.05
N ILE A 137 -12.55 -2.08 18.26
CA ILE A 137 -13.69 -2.24 19.16
C ILE A 137 -13.32 -1.84 20.60
N ALA A 138 -12.14 -2.23 21.06
CA ALA A 138 -11.65 -1.82 22.38
C ALA A 138 -11.44 -0.30 22.46
N ALA A 139 -10.95 0.35 21.41
CA ALA A 139 -10.83 1.81 21.33
C ALA A 139 -12.20 2.49 21.36
N HIS A 140 -13.16 2.02 20.57
CA HIS A 140 -14.54 2.51 20.57
C HIS A 140 -15.19 2.38 21.96
N ASN A 141 -15.01 1.25 22.64
CA ASN A 141 -15.52 1.03 24.00
C ASN A 141 -14.85 1.94 25.05
N ARG A 142 -13.66 2.48 24.78
CA ARG A 142 -13.02 3.53 25.59
C ARG A 142 -13.61 4.92 25.33
N GLY A 143 -14.46 5.08 24.31
CA GLY A 143 -15.07 6.35 23.90
C GLY A 143 -14.33 7.07 22.77
N VAL A 144 -13.40 6.40 22.09
CA VAL A 144 -12.73 6.93 20.90
C VAL A 144 -13.73 6.95 19.74
N ASP A 145 -13.79 8.04 18.98
CA ASP A 145 -14.60 8.15 17.75
C ASP A 145 -13.91 7.38 16.62
N VAL A 146 -14.38 6.16 16.37
CA VAL A 146 -13.82 5.28 15.30
C VAL A 146 -14.75 5.31 14.11
N ARG A 147 -14.21 5.69 12.93
CA ARG A 147 -14.95 5.74 11.67
C ARG A 147 -14.12 5.13 10.54
N TRP A 148 -14.77 4.41 9.64
CA TRP A 148 -14.10 3.77 8.50
C TRP A 148 -14.82 4.04 7.19
N VAL A 149 -14.06 4.49 6.17
CA VAL A 149 -14.48 4.51 4.76
C VAL A 149 -13.73 3.41 4.03
N THR A 150 -14.43 2.55 3.30
CA THR A 150 -13.87 1.42 2.55
C THR A 150 -14.43 1.38 1.12
N ASP A 151 -13.93 0.47 0.31
CA ASP A 151 -14.48 0.15 -1.01
C ASP A 151 -15.76 -0.67 -0.89
N ASN A 152 -16.70 -0.51 -1.82
CA ASN A 152 -17.95 -1.28 -1.78
C ASN A 152 -17.74 -2.74 -2.17
N GLU A 153 -16.97 -3.05 -3.22
CA GLU A 153 -16.79 -4.40 -3.75
C GLU A 153 -15.72 -5.17 -2.96
N TYR A 154 -14.53 -4.58 -2.79
CA TYR A 154 -13.39 -5.24 -2.12
C TYR A 154 -13.37 -5.05 -0.60
N GLY A 155 -14.18 -4.14 -0.07
CA GLY A 155 -14.39 -3.93 1.35
C GLY A 155 -15.67 -4.62 1.83
N LEU A 156 -16.82 -3.92 1.75
CA LEU A 156 -18.08 -4.39 2.36
C LEU A 156 -18.65 -5.65 1.72
N ASP A 157 -18.61 -5.78 0.38
CA ASP A 157 -19.14 -6.98 -0.27
C ASP A 157 -18.21 -8.19 -0.04
N ALA A 158 -16.89 -7.96 -0.05
CA ALA A 158 -15.89 -8.99 0.25
C ALA A 158 -15.95 -9.48 1.71
N ASP A 159 -16.53 -8.71 2.63
CA ASP A 159 -16.70 -9.10 4.05
C ASP A 159 -17.58 -10.36 4.23
N PHE A 160 -18.38 -10.72 3.23
CA PHE A 160 -19.19 -11.95 3.21
C PHE A 160 -18.43 -13.20 2.68
N GLU A 161 -17.23 -13.02 2.14
CA GLU A 161 -16.42 -14.13 1.64
C GLU A 161 -15.69 -14.88 2.77
N PRO A 162 -15.22 -16.11 2.53
CA PRO A 162 -14.49 -16.87 3.54
C PRO A 162 -13.24 -16.14 4.04
N GLY A 163 -13.16 -15.88 5.34
CA GLY A 163 -12.11 -15.14 6.00
C GLY A 163 -12.45 -13.67 6.29
N GLY A 164 -13.56 -13.16 5.73
CA GLY A 164 -14.15 -11.88 6.05
C GLY A 164 -14.99 -11.89 7.35
N GLY A 165 -15.75 -10.82 7.56
CA GLY A 165 -16.62 -10.61 8.71
C GLY A 165 -16.11 -9.55 9.68
N GLN A 166 -14.96 -8.93 9.39
CA GLN A 166 -14.35 -7.93 10.25
C GLN A 166 -15.14 -6.61 10.20
N PHE A 167 -15.65 -6.19 9.04
CA PHE A 167 -16.54 -5.03 8.95
C PHE A 167 -17.87 -5.28 9.65
N ALA A 168 -18.48 -6.45 9.48
CA ALA A 168 -19.68 -6.82 10.23
C ALA A 168 -19.42 -6.82 11.73
N LYS A 169 -18.25 -7.27 12.19
CA LYS A 169 -17.83 -7.24 13.59
C LYS A 169 -17.73 -5.80 14.13
N LEU A 170 -17.13 -4.88 13.36
CA LEU A 170 -17.07 -3.45 13.70
C LEU A 170 -18.48 -2.83 13.81
N GLN A 171 -19.33 -3.05 12.79
CA GLN A 171 -20.69 -2.51 12.75
C GLN A 171 -21.56 -3.05 13.89
N ASN A 172 -21.45 -4.34 14.24
CA ASN A 172 -22.14 -4.93 15.37
C ASN A 172 -21.68 -4.34 16.72
N ALA A 173 -20.47 -3.81 16.81
CA ALA A 173 -19.97 -3.10 17.99
C ALA A 173 -20.37 -1.62 18.02
N GLY A 174 -21.05 -1.12 16.97
CA GLY A 174 -21.52 0.28 16.88
C GLY A 174 -20.55 1.22 16.17
N ILE A 175 -19.48 0.70 15.56
CA ILE A 175 -18.56 1.50 14.75
C ILE A 175 -19.19 1.70 13.36
N GLU A 176 -19.26 2.97 12.93
CA GLU A 176 -19.82 3.31 11.62
C GLU A 176 -18.80 3.04 10.49
N VAL A 177 -19.21 2.24 9.52
CA VAL A 177 -18.46 1.93 8.31
C VAL A 177 -19.27 2.39 7.11
N ARG A 178 -18.66 3.21 6.25
CA ARG A 178 -19.22 3.69 4.97
C ARG A 178 -18.39 3.16 3.81
N SER A 179 -19.00 3.08 2.62
CA SER A 179 -18.29 2.77 1.40
C SER A 179 -18.69 3.73 0.29
N ASP A 180 -17.87 3.79 -0.74
CA ASP A 180 -18.30 4.35 -2.01
C ASP A 180 -19.38 3.43 -2.64
N SER A 181 -19.97 3.85 -3.75
CA SER A 181 -20.97 3.05 -4.47
C SER A 181 -20.63 3.06 -5.96
N ARG A 182 -19.33 2.91 -6.27
CA ARG A 182 -18.79 3.07 -7.62
C ARG A 182 -18.15 1.76 -8.11
N THR A 183 -17.86 1.72 -9.41
CA THR A 183 -17.07 0.65 -10.02
C THR A 183 -15.57 0.95 -9.95
N ALA A 184 -15.20 2.25 -9.87
CA ALA A 184 -13.84 2.67 -9.58
C ALA A 184 -13.56 2.52 -8.09
N LEU A 185 -12.32 2.27 -7.72
CA LEU A 185 -11.97 1.88 -6.37
C LEU A 185 -11.85 3.07 -5.41
N MET A 186 -12.34 2.92 -4.19
CA MET A 186 -11.86 3.67 -3.04
C MET A 186 -10.57 2.98 -2.55
N HIS A 187 -9.43 3.33 -3.16
CA HIS A 187 -8.19 2.60 -2.99
C HIS A 187 -7.22 3.23 -2.00
N ASN A 188 -7.65 4.26 -1.25
CA ASN A 188 -6.88 4.87 -0.19
C ASN A 188 -6.45 3.86 0.89
N LYS A 189 -5.34 4.14 1.56
CA LYS A 189 -4.79 3.36 2.67
C LYS A 189 -4.17 4.30 3.68
N PHE A 190 -5.04 5.10 4.36
CA PHE A 190 -4.55 5.99 5.40
C PHE A 190 -5.41 5.94 6.67
N TRP A 191 -4.77 6.25 7.79
CA TRP A 191 -5.37 6.32 9.12
C TRP A 191 -4.93 7.61 9.80
N ILE A 192 -5.84 8.23 10.52
CA ILE A 192 -5.59 9.45 11.27
C ILE A 192 -5.92 9.16 12.72
N PHE A 193 -4.94 9.32 13.61
CA PHE A 193 -5.10 9.08 15.02
C PHE A 193 -5.10 10.41 15.77
N ASP A 194 -6.19 10.68 16.52
CA ASP A 194 -6.38 11.86 17.38
C ASP A 194 -6.23 13.22 16.66
N GLY A 195 -6.29 13.26 15.31
CA GLY A 195 -5.96 14.45 14.52
C GLY A 195 -4.49 14.88 14.62
N LEU A 196 -3.60 14.00 15.09
CA LEU A 196 -2.20 14.29 15.39
C LEU A 196 -1.21 13.44 14.58
N VAL A 197 -1.61 12.21 14.27
CA VAL A 197 -0.74 11.23 13.61
C VAL A 197 -1.39 10.77 12.32
N LEU A 198 -0.63 10.84 11.23
CA LEU A 198 -0.95 10.24 9.95
C LEU A 198 -0.20 8.93 9.77
N TRP A 199 -0.90 7.90 9.32
CA TRP A 199 -0.37 6.62 8.85
C TRP A 199 -0.82 6.43 7.41
N THR A 200 0.11 6.22 6.46
CA THR A 200 -0.21 6.00 5.05
C THR A 200 0.86 5.14 4.36
N GLY A 201 0.60 4.71 3.12
CA GLY A 201 1.51 3.91 2.31
C GLY A 201 0.77 2.96 1.37
N SER A 202 1.40 1.84 1.03
CA SER A 202 0.83 0.86 0.11
C SER A 202 0.10 -0.31 0.80
N THR A 203 0.19 -0.41 2.14
CA THR A 203 -0.22 -1.59 2.90
C THR A 203 -1.72 -1.68 3.06
N ASN A 204 -2.36 -2.69 2.46
CA ASN A 204 -3.70 -3.12 2.84
C ASN A 204 -3.68 -3.78 4.22
N ILE A 205 -4.72 -3.57 5.02
CA ILE A 205 -4.80 -4.15 6.38
C ILE A 205 -5.42 -5.54 6.27
N THR A 206 -4.70 -6.38 5.53
CA THR A 206 -5.06 -7.77 5.28
C THR A 206 -3.89 -8.68 5.62
N LYS A 207 -4.20 -9.97 5.84
CA LYS A 207 -3.19 -11.01 6.02
C LYS A 207 -2.19 -11.02 4.86
N ASN A 208 -2.67 -10.91 3.64
CA ASN A 208 -1.80 -10.85 2.46
C ASN A 208 -0.98 -9.57 2.45
N GLY A 209 -1.59 -8.41 2.72
CA GLY A 209 -0.92 -7.12 2.70
C GLY A 209 0.22 -7.01 3.71
N ILE A 210 0.11 -7.67 4.86
CA ILE A 210 1.08 -7.53 5.96
C ILE A 210 2.10 -8.68 5.99
N PHE A 211 1.69 -9.92 5.67
CA PHE A 211 2.54 -11.09 5.89
C PHE A 211 3.02 -11.77 4.61
N VAL A 212 2.48 -11.38 3.45
CA VAL A 212 2.73 -12.12 2.19
C VAL A 212 3.26 -11.22 1.08
N GLN A 213 2.84 -9.96 1.03
CA GLN A 213 3.20 -8.99 0.00
C GLN A 213 4.32 -8.05 0.48
N ASP A 214 5.13 -7.53 -0.47
CA ASP A 214 6.05 -6.44 -0.17
C ASP A 214 5.31 -5.11 -0.18
N ASN A 215 5.23 -4.48 0.97
CA ASN A 215 4.54 -3.23 1.21
C ASN A 215 5.38 -2.27 2.05
N ASN A 216 4.96 -1.00 2.06
CA ASN A 216 5.50 0.01 2.94
C ASN A 216 4.39 0.79 3.64
N THR A 217 4.72 1.28 4.83
CA THR A 217 3.91 2.21 5.61
C THR A 217 4.81 3.29 6.17
N ILE A 218 4.40 4.55 6.03
CA ILE A 218 5.05 5.70 6.67
C ILE A 218 4.07 6.35 7.64
N VAL A 219 4.57 6.72 8.80
CA VAL A 219 3.81 7.34 9.88
C VAL A 219 4.43 8.68 10.21
N PHE A 220 3.60 9.71 10.32
CA PHE A 220 4.01 11.06 10.70
C PHE A 220 3.28 11.51 11.95
N GLN A 221 4.01 11.92 12.97
CA GLN A 221 3.47 12.69 14.08
C GLN A 221 3.49 14.17 13.67
N ALA A 222 2.47 14.58 12.93
CA ALA A 222 2.39 15.87 12.26
C ALA A 222 0.92 16.31 12.10
N PRO A 223 0.41 17.14 13.02
CA PRO A 223 -0.98 17.61 12.96
C PRO A 223 -1.34 18.30 11.64
N GLU A 224 -0.37 18.96 11.01
CA GLU A 224 -0.56 19.62 9.72
C GLU A 224 -0.92 18.62 8.62
N LEU A 225 -0.19 17.50 8.53
CA LEU A 225 -0.50 16.40 7.60
C LEU A 225 -1.80 15.71 7.99
N ALA A 226 -2.00 15.44 9.27
CA ALA A 226 -3.25 14.84 9.76
C ALA A 226 -4.46 15.71 9.37
N THR A 227 -4.35 17.03 9.41
CA THR A 227 -5.41 17.97 8.99
C THR A 227 -5.72 17.86 7.49
N ILE A 228 -4.71 17.72 6.63
CA ILE A 228 -4.90 17.55 5.18
C ILE A 228 -5.67 16.25 4.90
N TYR A 229 -5.22 15.14 5.48
CA TYR A 229 -5.87 13.84 5.30
C TYR A 229 -7.25 13.77 5.98
N GLU A 230 -7.47 14.52 7.05
CA GLU A 230 -8.80 14.64 7.69
C GLU A 230 -9.79 15.34 6.76
N GLY A 231 -9.34 16.37 6.03
CA GLY A 231 -10.17 17.02 5.01
C GLY A 231 -10.64 16.03 3.96
N GLU A 232 -9.74 15.23 3.40
CA GLU A 232 -10.04 14.17 2.44
C GLU A 232 -10.96 13.10 3.03
N PHE A 233 -10.65 12.65 4.25
CA PHE A 233 -11.52 11.70 4.96
C PHE A 233 -12.94 12.23 5.09
N GLN A 234 -13.10 13.50 5.45
CA GLN A 234 -14.42 14.11 5.65
C GLN A 234 -15.18 14.24 4.31
N GLU A 235 -14.49 14.52 3.21
CA GLU A 235 -15.13 14.53 1.87
C GLU A 235 -15.67 13.15 1.53
N MET A 236 -14.88 12.08 1.67
CA MET A 236 -15.32 10.70 1.48
C MET A 236 -16.43 10.31 2.47
N TRP A 237 -16.32 10.75 3.74
CA TRP A 237 -17.34 10.51 4.75
C TRP A 237 -18.68 11.14 4.37
N ASP A 238 -18.67 12.28 3.69
CA ASP A 238 -19.87 12.96 3.18
C ASP A 238 -20.36 12.37 1.84
N GLY A 239 -19.76 11.28 1.36
CA GLY A 239 -20.14 10.58 0.12
C GLY A 239 -19.60 11.21 -1.14
N LYS A 240 -18.54 12.02 -1.04
CA LYS A 240 -17.84 12.61 -2.17
C LYS A 240 -16.69 11.73 -2.59
N PHE A 241 -16.73 11.20 -3.79
CA PHE A 241 -15.76 10.28 -4.35
C PHE A 241 -15.51 10.54 -5.82
N GLY A 242 -14.27 10.35 -6.25
CA GLY A 242 -13.89 10.33 -7.65
C GLY A 242 -13.94 11.69 -8.35
N PRO A 243 -13.69 11.73 -9.67
CA PRO A 243 -13.41 12.95 -10.42
C PRO A 243 -14.60 13.93 -10.52
N LYS A 244 -15.77 13.54 -10.06
CA LYS A 244 -16.96 14.43 -10.01
C LYS A 244 -17.06 15.20 -8.70
N SER A 245 -16.19 14.91 -7.78
CA SER A 245 -16.09 15.55 -6.47
C SER A 245 -14.70 16.19 -6.36
N PRO A 246 -14.48 17.34 -7.01
CA PRO A 246 -13.17 18.00 -6.97
C PRO A 246 -12.81 18.36 -5.54
N SER A 247 -11.54 18.22 -5.21
CA SER A 247 -11.01 18.51 -3.90
C SER A 247 -11.41 19.88 -3.39
N GLN A 248 -11.82 19.94 -2.14
CA GLN A 248 -12.11 21.18 -1.41
C GLN A 248 -10.92 21.62 -0.56
N LEU A 249 -9.81 20.90 -0.61
CA LEU A 249 -8.63 21.16 0.21
C LEU A 249 -7.94 22.45 -0.21
N ALA A 250 -7.83 23.38 0.73
CA ALA A 250 -7.19 24.68 0.50
C ALA A 250 -5.67 24.59 0.42
N GLU A 251 -5.07 23.55 1.01
CA GLU A 251 -3.63 23.36 1.12
C GLU A 251 -3.31 21.86 1.06
N GLN A 252 -2.39 21.50 0.18
CA GLN A 252 -1.91 20.13 0.00
C GLN A 252 -0.38 20.03 0.14
N SER A 253 0.26 21.09 0.64
CA SER A 253 1.71 21.13 0.84
C SER A 253 2.05 21.76 2.17
N VAL A 254 2.95 21.13 2.91
CA VAL A 254 3.43 21.60 4.23
C VAL A 254 4.94 21.47 4.32
N VAL A 255 5.53 22.20 5.27
CA VAL A 255 6.94 22.03 5.65
C VAL A 255 7.00 21.67 7.12
N ILE A 256 7.43 20.43 7.42
CA ILE A 256 7.49 19.91 8.79
C ILE A 256 8.95 19.66 9.16
N ASN A 257 9.43 20.32 10.20
CA ASN A 257 10.83 20.22 10.65
C ASN A 257 11.85 20.44 9.52
N GLY A 258 11.55 21.36 8.61
CA GLY A 258 12.40 21.67 7.46
C GLY A 258 12.25 20.69 6.27
N THR A 259 11.36 19.71 6.36
CA THR A 259 11.05 18.75 5.29
C THR A 259 9.82 19.23 4.52
N PRO A 260 9.95 19.60 3.24
CA PRO A 260 8.79 19.84 2.36
C PRO A 260 8.07 18.52 2.06
N ILE A 261 6.75 18.56 2.18
CA ILE A 261 5.88 17.43 1.88
C ILE A 261 4.70 17.93 1.05
N GLN A 262 4.42 17.27 -0.07
CA GLN A 262 3.24 17.49 -0.87
C GLN A 262 2.35 16.24 -0.84
N VAL A 263 1.04 16.44 -0.72
CA VAL A 263 0.02 15.39 -0.78
C VAL A 263 -0.86 15.65 -2.00
N ILE A 264 -1.26 14.61 -2.72
CA ILE A 264 -2.17 14.70 -3.86
C ILE A 264 -3.17 13.56 -3.72
N PHE A 265 -4.45 13.86 -3.83
CA PHE A 265 -5.53 12.88 -3.86
C PHE A 265 -6.03 12.76 -5.30
N THR A 266 -5.76 11.63 -5.96
CA THR A 266 -6.30 11.32 -7.27
C THR A 266 -7.67 10.67 -7.06
N SER A 267 -8.56 10.73 -7.88
CA SER A 267 -8.89 11.23 -9.19
C SER A 267 -9.36 12.71 -9.19
N GLU A 268 -9.29 13.37 -8.05
CA GLU A 268 -9.71 14.76 -7.90
C GLU A 268 -8.68 15.70 -8.48
N ASP A 269 -7.40 15.44 -8.15
CA ASP A 269 -6.24 16.17 -8.64
C ASP A 269 -5.24 15.23 -9.33
N PRO A 270 -4.76 15.54 -10.54
CA PRO A 270 -3.80 14.70 -11.22
C PRO A 270 -2.42 14.75 -10.52
N ALA A 271 -1.75 13.60 -10.44
CA ALA A 271 -0.45 13.45 -9.77
C ALA A 271 0.70 13.18 -10.74
N ILE A 272 0.50 12.27 -11.72
CA ILE A 272 1.59 11.76 -12.56
C ILE A 272 2.14 12.85 -13.47
N GLU A 273 1.31 13.43 -14.34
CA GLU A 273 1.79 14.44 -15.29
C GLU A 273 2.22 15.75 -14.64
N PRO A 274 1.47 16.37 -13.68
CA PRO A 274 1.81 17.70 -13.20
C PRO A 274 2.82 17.70 -12.04
N ALA A 275 3.02 16.59 -11.31
CA ALA A 275 3.88 16.55 -10.16
C ALA A 275 5.01 15.50 -10.27
N ILE A 276 4.69 14.25 -10.57
CA ILE A 276 5.67 13.16 -10.57
C ILE A 276 6.63 13.27 -11.75
N ILE A 277 6.14 13.42 -12.98
CA ILE A 277 6.98 13.54 -14.18
C ILE A 277 7.90 14.76 -14.12
N PRO A 278 7.45 15.97 -13.74
CA PRO A 278 8.34 17.10 -13.55
C PRO A 278 9.47 16.81 -12.55
N LEU A 279 9.16 16.16 -11.43
CA LEU A 279 10.16 15.80 -10.43
C LEU A 279 11.14 14.74 -10.96
N VAL A 280 10.67 13.70 -11.67
CA VAL A 280 11.51 12.72 -12.38
C VAL A 280 12.47 13.42 -13.35
N ASN A 281 11.99 14.45 -14.08
CA ASN A 281 12.79 15.20 -15.03
C ASN A 281 13.89 16.06 -14.37
N THR A 282 13.82 16.32 -13.07
CA THR A 282 14.91 17.00 -12.33
C THR A 282 16.04 16.06 -11.90
N ALA A 283 15.86 14.75 -12.00
CA ALA A 283 16.85 13.76 -11.57
C ALA A 283 18.21 14.00 -12.23
N THR A 284 19.27 13.98 -11.43
CA THR A 284 20.65 14.21 -11.89
C THR A 284 21.59 13.05 -11.54
N LYS A 285 21.23 12.22 -10.56
CA LYS A 285 22.06 11.10 -10.08
C LYS A 285 21.37 9.76 -10.31
N SER A 286 20.20 9.58 -9.72
CA SER A 286 19.55 8.27 -9.71
C SER A 286 18.04 8.35 -9.64
N ILE A 287 17.38 7.34 -10.23
CA ILE A 287 15.97 7.04 -10.03
C ILE A 287 15.86 5.55 -9.67
N ARG A 288 15.18 5.26 -8.54
CA ARG A 288 14.85 3.90 -8.12
C ARG A 288 13.34 3.79 -8.00
N PHE A 289 12.75 2.68 -8.49
CA PHE A 289 11.31 2.49 -8.37
C PHE A 289 10.92 1.06 -8.03
N LEU A 290 9.85 0.95 -7.24
CA LEU A 290 9.11 -0.28 -6.96
C LEU A 290 7.70 -0.08 -7.48
N ALA A 291 7.22 -0.93 -8.39
CA ALA A 291 5.94 -0.75 -9.04
C ALA A 291 5.11 -2.04 -9.07
N PHE A 292 3.99 -2.05 -8.34
CA PHE A 292 3.01 -3.13 -8.46
C PHE A 292 2.42 -3.14 -9.88
N SER A 293 1.66 -2.12 -10.26
CA SER A 293 1.17 -1.95 -11.63
C SER A 293 1.80 -0.70 -12.24
N PHE A 294 2.40 -0.85 -13.42
CA PHE A 294 3.03 0.24 -14.13
C PHE A 294 2.66 0.15 -15.62
N THR A 295 1.65 0.92 -16.00
CA THR A 295 1.11 1.01 -17.37
C THR A 295 1.11 2.45 -17.91
N ASP A 296 1.68 3.40 -17.15
CA ASP A 296 1.79 4.80 -17.55
C ASP A 296 3.02 5.02 -18.43
N TYR A 297 2.79 5.08 -19.76
CA TYR A 297 3.86 5.28 -20.72
C TYR A 297 4.55 6.65 -20.59
N PRO A 298 3.86 7.79 -20.38
CA PRO A 298 4.52 9.07 -20.13
C PRO A 298 5.54 9.04 -19.00
N LEU A 299 5.22 8.40 -17.88
CA LEU A 299 6.14 8.25 -16.75
C LEU A 299 7.33 7.33 -17.09
N ALA A 300 7.06 6.18 -17.74
CA ALA A 300 8.12 5.29 -18.22
C ALA A 300 9.07 6.01 -19.19
N LYS A 301 8.51 6.79 -20.11
CA LYS A 301 9.29 7.58 -21.05
C LYS A 301 10.16 8.64 -20.34
N ALA A 302 9.64 9.33 -19.35
CA ALA A 302 10.42 10.30 -18.57
C ALA A 302 11.63 9.63 -17.90
N MET A 303 11.44 8.43 -17.30
CA MET A 303 12.53 7.64 -16.71
C MET A 303 13.56 7.21 -17.77
N ILE A 304 13.12 6.77 -18.94
CA ILE A 304 13.99 6.39 -20.07
C ILE A 304 14.79 7.62 -20.55
N ASP A 305 14.17 8.77 -20.72
CA ASP A 305 14.83 10.00 -21.17
C ASP A 305 15.93 10.43 -20.17
N ARG A 306 15.71 10.22 -18.87
CA ARG A 306 16.73 10.44 -17.84
C ARG A 306 17.86 9.43 -17.93
N ALA A 307 17.56 8.14 -18.12
CA ALA A 307 18.57 7.10 -18.29
C ALA A 307 19.46 7.38 -19.52
N GLN A 308 18.89 7.79 -20.65
CA GLN A 308 19.62 8.18 -21.85
C GLN A 308 20.52 9.42 -21.65
N GLN A 309 20.21 10.27 -20.67
CA GLN A 309 21.02 11.41 -20.27
C GLN A 309 22.07 11.08 -19.21
N GLY A 310 22.21 9.78 -18.84
CA GLY A 310 23.23 9.28 -17.93
C GLY A 310 22.82 9.23 -16.46
N VAL A 311 21.53 9.42 -16.15
CA VAL A 311 21.00 9.18 -14.80
C VAL A 311 20.93 7.67 -14.58
N ASP A 312 21.33 7.21 -13.39
CA ASP A 312 21.28 5.79 -13.01
C ASP A 312 19.85 5.40 -12.64
N VAL A 313 19.11 4.82 -13.59
CA VAL A 313 17.71 4.39 -13.41
C VAL A 313 17.65 2.88 -13.25
N ALA A 314 17.00 2.41 -12.18
CA ALA A 314 16.75 0.98 -11.98
C ALA A 314 15.41 0.76 -11.26
N GLY A 315 14.74 -0.38 -11.51
CA GLY A 315 13.46 -0.66 -10.91
C GLY A 315 13.15 -2.14 -10.70
N VAL A 316 12.15 -2.38 -9.84
CA VAL A 316 11.52 -3.69 -9.68
C VAL A 316 10.03 -3.54 -9.98
N MET A 317 9.51 -4.43 -10.79
CA MET A 317 8.08 -4.52 -11.11
C MET A 317 7.53 -5.85 -10.60
N ASP A 318 6.30 -5.83 -10.11
CA ASP A 318 5.60 -7.08 -9.76
C ASP A 318 5.61 -8.05 -10.94
N LYS A 319 5.95 -9.30 -10.67
CA LYS A 319 6.11 -10.32 -11.71
C LYS A 319 4.83 -10.58 -12.49
N THR A 320 3.69 -10.60 -11.81
CA THR A 320 2.39 -10.88 -12.42
C THR A 320 1.89 -9.68 -13.20
N GLN A 321 1.92 -8.50 -12.59
CA GLN A 321 1.42 -7.27 -13.20
C GLN A 321 2.29 -6.83 -14.39
N SER A 322 3.60 -7.03 -14.31
CA SER A 322 4.52 -6.68 -15.41
C SER A 322 4.36 -7.53 -16.67
N GLY A 323 3.67 -8.67 -16.57
CA GLY A 323 3.26 -9.49 -17.73
C GLY A 323 1.92 -9.10 -18.33
N GLY A 324 1.20 -8.14 -17.74
CA GLY A 324 -0.13 -7.68 -18.19
C GLY A 324 -0.08 -6.82 -19.45
N THR A 325 -1.23 -6.67 -20.10
CA THR A 325 -1.38 -5.79 -21.27
C THR A 325 -1.12 -4.34 -20.91
N GLY A 326 -0.26 -3.67 -21.68
CA GLY A 326 0.11 -2.27 -21.45
C GLY A 326 1.15 -2.07 -20.35
N ALA A 327 1.69 -3.14 -19.75
CA ALA A 327 2.76 -3.01 -18.75
C ALA A 327 4.05 -2.52 -19.39
N GLU A 328 4.72 -1.57 -18.75
CA GLU A 328 5.90 -0.87 -19.27
C GLU A 328 7.22 -1.62 -19.05
N LEU A 329 7.18 -2.88 -18.55
CA LEU A 329 8.38 -3.70 -18.39
C LEU A 329 9.16 -3.82 -19.71
N GLY A 330 8.46 -4.13 -20.82
CA GLY A 330 9.06 -4.25 -22.13
C GLY A 330 9.68 -2.94 -22.61
N THR A 331 8.97 -1.84 -22.48
CA THR A 331 9.42 -0.49 -22.87
C THR A 331 10.70 -0.11 -22.14
N LEU A 332 10.74 -0.26 -20.83
CA LEU A 332 11.89 0.04 -19.98
C LEU A 332 13.09 -0.88 -20.29
N PHE A 333 12.84 -2.20 -20.38
CA PHE A 333 13.87 -3.20 -20.67
C PHE A 333 14.52 -2.96 -22.04
N CYS A 334 13.72 -2.73 -23.08
CA CYS A 334 14.21 -2.51 -24.43
C CYS A 334 14.96 -1.17 -24.59
N ALA A 335 14.66 -0.19 -23.74
CA ALA A 335 15.42 1.04 -23.66
C ALA A 335 16.74 0.89 -22.87
N GLY A 336 17.03 -0.29 -22.33
CA GLY A 336 18.25 -0.59 -21.58
C GLY A 336 18.21 -0.19 -20.10
N VAL A 337 17.03 0.14 -19.55
CA VAL A 337 16.87 0.39 -18.12
C VAL A 337 16.98 -0.92 -17.36
N PRO A 338 17.84 -1.04 -16.32
CA PRO A 338 17.94 -2.19 -15.45
C PRO A 338 16.66 -2.43 -14.66
N VAL A 339 15.72 -3.17 -15.24
CA VAL A 339 14.48 -3.58 -14.56
C VAL A 339 14.53 -5.04 -14.18
N ARG A 340 13.92 -5.38 -13.04
CA ARG A 340 13.74 -6.75 -12.56
C ARG A 340 12.26 -7.03 -12.32
N GLN A 341 11.91 -8.29 -12.44
CA GLN A 341 10.67 -8.82 -11.89
C GLN A 341 10.96 -9.28 -10.46
N ASP A 342 10.06 -8.97 -9.53
CA ASP A 342 10.26 -9.27 -8.11
C ASP A 342 10.48 -10.76 -7.84
N GLY A 343 11.05 -11.05 -6.69
CA GLY A 343 11.32 -12.42 -6.23
C GLY A 343 10.30 -12.94 -5.21
N ASN A 344 9.35 -12.11 -4.79
CA ASN A 344 8.29 -12.52 -3.89
C ASN A 344 7.39 -13.56 -4.58
N PRO A 345 7.08 -14.71 -3.96
CA PRO A 345 6.20 -15.71 -4.54
C PRO A 345 4.75 -15.23 -4.72
N GLN A 346 4.35 -14.12 -4.09
CA GLN A 346 3.04 -13.50 -4.22
C GLN A 346 3.15 -12.18 -5.00
N PHE A 347 3.08 -11.03 -4.33
CA PHE A 347 3.10 -9.72 -4.98
C PHE A 347 4.09 -8.76 -4.31
N MET A 348 4.83 -8.05 -5.14
CA MET A 348 5.52 -6.82 -4.74
C MET A 348 4.52 -5.66 -4.92
N HIS A 349 3.86 -5.27 -3.82
CA HIS A 349 2.71 -4.36 -3.86
C HIS A 349 3.08 -2.89 -3.60
N SER A 350 4.33 -2.58 -3.39
CA SER A 350 4.82 -1.20 -3.20
C SER A 350 4.65 -0.34 -4.46
N LYS A 351 4.41 0.96 -4.27
CA LYS A 351 4.37 2.00 -5.29
C LYS A 351 5.28 3.13 -4.82
N VAL A 352 6.55 3.06 -5.21
CA VAL A 352 7.59 3.95 -4.70
C VAL A 352 8.47 4.44 -5.85
N ILE A 353 8.79 5.73 -5.85
CA ILE A 353 9.85 6.30 -6.68
C ILE A 353 10.78 7.08 -5.75
N ILE A 354 12.10 6.86 -5.88
CA ILE A 354 13.13 7.55 -5.11
C ILE A 354 14.03 8.28 -6.11
N ILE A 355 14.19 9.59 -5.94
CA ILE A 355 14.94 10.43 -6.87
C ILE A 355 16.11 11.06 -6.13
N ASP A 356 17.30 10.92 -6.71
CA ASP A 356 18.57 11.55 -6.29
C ASP A 356 18.92 11.31 -4.81
N GLU A 357 18.46 10.15 -4.23
CA GLU A 357 18.67 9.81 -2.80
C GLU A 357 18.06 10.87 -1.84
N ARG A 358 17.05 11.60 -2.31
CA ARG A 358 16.49 12.74 -1.61
C ARG A 358 14.97 12.75 -1.58
N TYR A 359 14.34 12.61 -2.76
CA TYR A 359 12.88 12.63 -2.84
C TYR A 359 12.32 11.21 -2.77
N VAL A 360 11.23 11.05 -2.03
CA VAL A 360 10.44 9.81 -1.99
C VAL A 360 9.02 10.14 -2.41
N ILE A 361 8.51 9.39 -3.37
CA ILE A 361 7.12 9.39 -3.80
C ILE A 361 6.56 8.04 -3.38
N THR A 362 5.50 8.04 -2.58
CA THR A 362 4.82 6.80 -2.14
C THR A 362 3.33 7.06 -1.89
N GLY A 363 2.59 6.02 -1.49
CA GLY A 363 1.16 6.08 -1.26
C GLY A 363 0.45 4.86 -1.83
N SER A 364 -0.81 5.03 -2.18
CA SER A 364 -1.64 3.96 -2.74
C SER A 364 -1.62 3.90 -4.27
N LEU A 365 -1.20 4.99 -4.96
CA LEU A 365 -1.29 5.19 -6.40
C LEU A 365 -0.47 4.15 -7.20
N ASN A 366 -1.13 3.30 -7.95
CA ASN A 366 -0.49 2.55 -9.04
C ASN A 366 -0.13 3.50 -10.19
N PHE A 367 0.96 3.23 -10.89
CA PHE A 367 1.36 4.05 -12.05
C PHE A 367 0.55 3.66 -13.28
N SER A 368 -0.73 4.04 -13.26
CA SER A 368 -1.73 3.67 -14.28
C SER A 368 -2.81 4.73 -14.43
N THR A 369 -3.40 4.81 -15.62
CA THR A 369 -4.51 5.74 -15.92
C THR A 369 -5.71 5.55 -14.98
N SER A 370 -6.06 4.32 -14.62
CA SER A 370 -7.21 4.08 -13.73
C SER A 370 -6.98 4.66 -12.33
N ALA A 371 -5.75 4.52 -11.82
CA ALA A 371 -5.38 5.07 -10.51
C ALA A 371 -5.33 6.61 -10.54
N GLU A 372 -4.89 7.20 -11.65
CA GLU A 372 -4.80 8.64 -11.83
C GLU A 372 -6.18 9.31 -12.01
N GLU A 373 -7.07 8.71 -12.81
CA GLU A 373 -8.27 9.38 -13.30
C GLU A 373 -9.58 8.90 -12.67
N SER A 374 -9.59 7.75 -12.00
CA SER A 374 -10.85 7.09 -11.63
C SER A 374 -10.95 6.68 -10.17
N ASN A 375 -9.87 6.11 -9.60
CA ASN A 375 -9.84 5.64 -8.23
C ASN A 375 -9.59 6.79 -7.26
N ASP A 376 -10.04 6.66 -6.01
CA ASP A 376 -9.59 7.53 -4.94
C ASP A 376 -8.29 6.97 -4.34
N GLU A 377 -7.20 7.66 -4.61
CA GLU A 377 -5.84 7.28 -4.19
C GLU A 377 -5.19 8.44 -3.45
N ASN A 378 -4.12 8.18 -2.73
CA ASN A 378 -3.24 9.22 -2.22
C ASN A 378 -1.80 9.04 -2.67
N VAL A 379 -1.13 10.16 -2.90
CA VAL A 379 0.30 10.26 -3.17
C VAL A 379 0.90 11.23 -2.18
N ILE A 380 2.02 10.86 -1.59
CA ILE A 380 2.84 11.74 -0.77
C ILE A 380 4.23 11.86 -1.39
N ILE A 381 4.68 13.11 -1.61
CA ILE A 381 6.01 13.45 -2.13
C ILE A 381 6.78 14.12 -0.99
N ILE A 382 7.91 13.52 -0.61
CA ILE A 382 8.68 13.90 0.57
C ILE A 382 10.10 14.30 0.13
N ASP A 383 10.54 15.52 0.47
CA ASP A 383 11.90 15.98 0.25
C ASP A 383 12.72 15.80 1.53
N ASN A 384 13.21 14.56 1.74
CA ASN A 384 14.02 14.24 2.92
C ASN A 384 15.02 13.11 2.63
N PRO A 385 16.34 13.37 2.69
CA PRO A 385 17.36 12.36 2.38
C PRO A 385 17.43 11.23 3.41
N ASP A 386 17.04 11.44 4.66
CA ASP A 386 17.04 10.35 5.67
C ASP A 386 15.91 9.37 5.41
N ILE A 387 14.73 9.85 5.04
CA ILE A 387 13.61 9.03 4.59
C ILE A 387 14.00 8.29 3.31
N ALA A 388 14.56 8.99 2.32
CA ALA A 388 15.00 8.41 1.06
C ALA A 388 16.02 7.28 1.26
N ARG A 389 16.96 7.45 2.19
CA ARG A 389 17.95 6.42 2.52
C ARG A 389 17.31 5.11 2.99
N LEU A 390 16.24 5.16 3.80
CA LEU A 390 15.55 3.95 4.26
C LEU A 390 14.77 3.28 3.13
N TYR A 391 14.11 4.06 2.27
CA TYR A 391 13.45 3.52 1.09
C TYR A 391 14.45 2.90 0.10
N LEU A 392 15.66 3.46 -0.03
CA LEU A 392 16.74 2.88 -0.83
C LEU A 392 17.22 1.54 -0.26
N GLN A 393 17.35 1.42 1.06
CA GLN A 393 17.69 0.13 1.69
C GLN A 393 16.63 -0.94 1.40
N ASN A 394 15.36 -0.58 1.48
CA ASN A 394 14.27 -1.50 1.11
C ASN A 394 14.29 -1.82 -0.40
N PHE A 395 14.51 -0.81 -1.26
CA PHE A 395 14.69 -1.03 -2.69
C PHE A 395 15.80 -2.02 -2.98
N ASP A 396 16.98 -1.85 -2.39
CA ASP A 396 18.13 -2.73 -2.58
C ASP A 396 17.84 -4.17 -2.15
N GLN A 397 17.11 -4.35 -1.05
CA GLN A 397 16.65 -5.66 -0.59
C GLN A 397 15.74 -6.31 -1.64
N VAL A 398 14.66 -5.64 -2.05
CA VAL A 398 13.69 -6.15 -3.03
C VAL A 398 14.37 -6.38 -4.40
N TYR A 399 15.22 -5.44 -4.82
CA TYR A 399 15.98 -5.56 -6.08
C TYR A 399 16.92 -6.77 -6.07
N SER A 400 17.59 -7.05 -4.96
CA SER A 400 18.50 -8.19 -4.84
C SER A 400 17.79 -9.54 -4.97
N GLN A 401 16.54 -9.62 -4.54
CA GLN A 401 15.66 -10.79 -4.63
C GLN A 401 15.07 -10.97 -6.04
N GLY A 402 14.93 -9.89 -6.78
CA GLY A 402 14.34 -9.89 -8.12
C GLY A 402 15.22 -10.57 -9.18
N THR A 403 14.58 -10.97 -10.25
CA THR A 403 15.22 -11.62 -11.41
C THR A 403 15.12 -10.76 -12.66
N ALA A 404 16.15 -10.77 -13.49
CA ALA A 404 16.07 -10.11 -14.80
C ALA A 404 14.96 -10.75 -15.65
N PRO A 405 14.20 -9.94 -16.40
CA PRO A 405 13.20 -10.47 -17.33
C PRO A 405 13.84 -11.42 -18.35
N ASP A 406 13.10 -12.46 -18.73
CA ASP A 406 13.54 -13.37 -19.82
C ASP A 406 13.44 -12.64 -21.18
N PRO A 407 14.55 -12.35 -21.86
CA PRO A 407 14.51 -11.60 -23.12
C PRO A 407 13.66 -12.27 -24.21
N ALA A 408 13.49 -13.60 -24.14
CA ALA A 408 12.68 -14.34 -25.10
C ALA A 408 11.17 -14.10 -24.94
N LYS A 409 10.75 -13.55 -23.78
CA LYS A 409 9.36 -13.24 -23.47
C LYS A 409 9.04 -11.74 -23.55
N ILE A 410 10.04 -10.91 -23.79
CA ILE A 410 9.86 -9.46 -23.91
C ILE A 410 9.59 -9.12 -25.39
N THR A 411 8.53 -8.35 -25.60
CA THR A 411 8.26 -7.71 -26.89
C THR A 411 8.67 -6.25 -26.79
N CYS A 412 9.61 -5.84 -27.62
CA CYS A 412 9.98 -4.43 -27.71
C CYS A 412 8.93 -3.69 -28.57
N PRO A 413 8.46 -2.52 -28.14
CA PRO A 413 7.48 -1.70 -28.88
C PRO A 413 8.05 -1.13 -30.19
#